data_bf887fd405a167d2a33635b9a8c1a5cc
#
_entry.id   bf887fd405a167d2a33635b9a8c1a5cc
#
_cell.length_a   1.000
_cell.length_b   1.000
_cell.length_c   1.000
_cell.angle_alpha   90.00
_cell.angle_beta   90.00
_cell.angle_gamma   90.00
#
_symmetry.space_group_name_H-M   'P 1'
#
loop_
_entity.id
_entity.type
_entity.pdbx_description
1 polymer ?
#
loop_
_entity_poly.entity_id
_entity_poly.type
_entity_poly.pdbx_seq_one_letter_code
_entity_poly.pdbx_strand_id
1 'polypeptide(L)'
;LPYTDLRDWIKQLDKAGELIRIREAVSPYLEMSEIADRTAKLQKGTSKAGGPALLFENVTGHPGARVLMNQFGSERRMKLALDLDKPTDSLDAIADRIRVLIHPETPTSMLDKLKLLPKLAEVGSFFPKLISSRDAACKQVIHRSVEEGGKGIDLLKLPVLTTWPQDGGPFITLPCVVTRDPKTSKRNVGMYRMQVYDGQTTGMHWQRQKVAAEHLRDRLRMATTQSLGAPSIAASSRWVGDTTARVDIMAQTSGGTLPATNPTSIPTTTLTKVREGRMEVAVAIGTDPATTFSAIVPAPPEVEEYLIAGFLRGKPVELVKCETVDLEVPAHAEYILEGFVNLGELRTEGPFGDHTGFYTMEDQYPVFHITCITHRREPIYAATVVGKPPMEDAWMGKAVERIFLPLMQLTLPEIVDVCLPPEAVFHNLMIVAIRKSYAGHARKIMNGIWAMGQAMFTKCVIVVDEDCNVQDLAEVTLRVANNIDPERDIQFTLGPVDSLDHASRLPNFGSKMGIDATRKWPAEGFTRPWPPMLQQAPTVTAKIDALWKKLAIE
;
A
#
# COMPACT_ATOMS: atom_id res chain seq x y z
N LEU A 1 -19.14 9.91 10.49
CA LEU A 1 -18.31 11.11 10.59
C LEU A 1 -16.85 10.75 10.39
N PRO A 2 -16.10 11.50 9.60
CA PRO A 2 -14.69 11.17 9.34
C PRO A 2 -13.88 11.25 10.64
N TYR A 3 -13.04 10.25 10.87
CA TYR A 3 -12.19 10.16 12.05
C TYR A 3 -11.13 11.26 12.04
N THR A 4 -10.83 11.84 13.19
CA THR A 4 -9.79 12.85 13.31
C THR A 4 -8.41 12.19 13.41
N ASP A 5 -8.34 11.09 14.15
CA ASP A 5 -7.09 10.39 14.47
C ASP A 5 -7.34 8.90 14.78
N LEU A 6 -6.28 8.18 15.13
CA LEU A 6 -6.33 6.77 15.53
C LEU A 6 -7.21 6.53 16.78
N ARG A 7 -7.26 7.50 17.70
CA ARG A 7 -8.02 7.33 18.96
C ARG A 7 -9.53 7.41 18.72
N ASP A 8 -9.96 8.27 17.79
CA ASP A 8 -11.35 8.31 17.35
C ASP A 8 -11.73 7.03 16.61
N TRP A 9 -10.80 6.48 15.81
CA TRP A 9 -10.96 5.19 15.15
C TRP A 9 -11.16 4.07 16.18
N ILE A 10 -10.31 3.99 17.20
CA ILE A 10 -10.42 2.99 18.28
C ILE A 10 -11.77 3.09 19.00
N LYS A 11 -12.24 4.31 19.29
CA LYS A 11 -13.59 4.51 19.89
C LYS A 11 -14.70 4.00 19.00
N GLN A 12 -14.56 4.19 17.69
CA GLN A 12 -15.57 3.69 16.74
C GLN A 12 -15.54 2.17 16.62
N LEU A 13 -14.36 1.56 16.59
CA LEU A 13 -14.23 0.10 16.63
C LEU A 13 -14.86 -0.48 17.90
N ASP A 14 -14.63 0.15 19.03
CA ASP A 14 -15.21 -0.24 20.33
C ASP A 14 -16.75 -0.15 20.30
N LYS A 15 -17.26 0.99 19.83
CA LYS A 15 -18.73 1.21 19.67
C LYS A 15 -19.36 0.23 18.67
N ALA A 16 -18.65 -0.16 17.64
CA ALA A 16 -19.13 -1.10 16.63
C ALA A 16 -19.06 -2.58 17.10
N GLY A 17 -18.44 -2.85 18.26
CA GLY A 17 -18.17 -4.21 18.73
C GLY A 17 -17.10 -4.94 17.92
N GLU A 18 -16.20 -4.18 17.25
CA GLU A 18 -15.14 -4.68 16.37
C GLU A 18 -13.76 -4.64 17.07
N LEU A 19 -13.68 -4.37 18.39
CA LEU A 19 -12.44 -4.26 19.15
C LEU A 19 -12.43 -5.22 20.34
N ILE A 20 -11.30 -5.91 20.52
CA ILE A 20 -10.99 -6.62 21.76
C ILE A 20 -9.79 -5.95 22.43
N ARG A 21 -9.92 -5.70 23.74
CA ARG A 21 -8.84 -5.17 24.59
C ARG A 21 -8.16 -6.30 25.31
N ILE A 22 -6.87 -6.46 25.11
CA ILE A 22 -6.05 -7.52 25.72
C ILE A 22 -5.25 -6.87 26.85
N ARG A 23 -5.54 -7.26 28.09
CA ARG A 23 -4.93 -6.73 29.30
C ARG A 23 -3.85 -7.63 29.88
N GLU A 24 -3.82 -8.86 29.45
CA GLU A 24 -2.75 -9.81 29.74
C GLU A 24 -1.44 -9.27 29.21
N ALA A 25 -0.32 -9.60 29.88
CA ALA A 25 1.01 -9.25 29.42
C ALA A 25 1.35 -10.09 28.18
N VAL A 26 1.57 -9.44 27.04
CA VAL A 26 1.90 -10.08 25.76
C VAL A 26 3.18 -9.45 25.20
N SER A 27 4.07 -10.30 24.71
CA SER A 27 5.34 -9.87 24.12
C SER A 27 5.18 -9.39 22.67
N PRO A 28 5.87 -8.29 22.27
CA PRO A 28 5.98 -7.91 20.85
C PRO A 28 6.86 -8.88 20.05
N TYR A 29 7.61 -9.76 20.73
CA TYR A 29 8.38 -10.83 20.11
C TYR A 29 7.48 -12.06 19.94
N LEU A 30 6.99 -12.31 18.72
CA LEU A 30 6.19 -13.45 18.25
C LEU A 30 4.78 -13.60 18.84
N GLU A 31 4.54 -13.27 20.11
CA GLU A 31 3.27 -13.58 20.76
C GLU A 31 2.10 -12.74 20.21
N MET A 32 2.30 -11.42 20.07
CA MET A 32 1.28 -10.55 19.46
C MET A 32 0.95 -10.98 18.04
N SER A 33 1.96 -11.39 17.29
CA SER A 33 1.83 -11.84 15.90
C SER A 33 1.03 -13.13 15.80
N GLU A 34 1.27 -14.09 16.68
CA GLU A 34 0.53 -15.35 16.74
C GLU A 34 -0.95 -15.10 17.07
N ILE A 35 -1.24 -14.20 18.02
CA ILE A 35 -2.62 -13.82 18.35
C ILE A 35 -3.30 -13.16 17.15
N ALA A 36 -2.60 -12.25 16.47
CA ALA A 36 -3.13 -11.55 15.31
C ALA A 36 -3.35 -12.49 14.11
N ASP A 37 -2.42 -13.43 13.86
CA ASP A 37 -2.54 -14.43 12.80
C ASP A 37 -3.77 -15.32 12.99
N ARG A 38 -3.94 -15.87 14.20
CA ARG A 38 -5.14 -16.67 14.54
C ARG A 38 -6.42 -15.85 14.41
N THR A 39 -6.39 -14.60 14.85
CA THR A 39 -7.57 -13.71 14.80
C THR A 39 -7.96 -13.42 13.35
N ALA A 40 -7.01 -13.07 12.48
CA ALA A 40 -7.26 -12.77 11.07
C ALA A 40 -7.88 -13.97 10.31
N LYS A 41 -7.64 -15.20 10.77
CA LYS A 41 -8.15 -16.44 10.16
C LYS A 41 -9.47 -16.93 10.76
N LEU A 42 -10.02 -16.23 11.77
CA LEU A 42 -11.30 -16.59 12.34
C LEU A 42 -12.43 -16.46 11.32
N GLN A 43 -13.37 -17.42 11.38
CA GLN A 43 -14.61 -17.43 10.58
C GLN A 43 -14.40 -17.20 9.07
N LYS A 44 -13.29 -17.71 8.52
CA LYS A 44 -13.01 -17.67 7.08
C LYS A 44 -14.21 -18.18 6.28
N GLY A 45 -14.57 -17.46 5.22
CA GLY A 45 -15.71 -17.80 4.37
C GLY A 45 -17.08 -17.34 4.90
N THR A 46 -17.12 -16.57 5.96
CA THR A 46 -18.37 -15.99 6.50
C THR A 46 -18.33 -14.46 6.47
N SER A 47 -19.48 -13.82 6.68
CA SER A 47 -19.56 -12.33 6.80
C SER A 47 -18.83 -11.77 8.03
N LYS A 48 -18.36 -12.63 8.94
CA LYS A 48 -17.59 -12.28 10.14
C LYS A 48 -16.11 -12.67 10.00
N ALA A 49 -15.65 -12.94 8.80
CA ALA A 49 -14.26 -13.30 8.53
C ALA A 49 -13.30 -12.17 8.96
N GLY A 50 -12.11 -12.56 9.44
CA GLY A 50 -11.04 -11.64 9.84
C GLY A 50 -11.00 -11.28 11.33
N GLY A 51 -11.95 -11.79 12.13
CA GLY A 51 -12.00 -11.56 13.57
C GLY A 51 -12.05 -10.08 13.97
N PRO A 52 -11.89 -9.71 15.24
CA PRO A 52 -11.86 -8.32 15.73
C PRO A 52 -10.50 -7.63 15.54
N ALA A 53 -10.48 -6.31 15.66
CA ALA A 53 -9.27 -5.55 15.93
C ALA A 53 -8.78 -5.83 17.36
N LEU A 54 -7.48 -5.74 17.58
CA LEU A 54 -6.83 -6.10 18.85
C LEU A 54 -6.10 -4.87 19.41
N LEU A 55 -6.45 -4.46 20.62
CA LEU A 55 -5.71 -3.44 21.38
C LEU A 55 -5.02 -4.08 22.58
N PHE A 56 -3.71 -4.27 22.48
CA PHE A 56 -2.86 -4.74 23.57
C PHE A 56 -2.57 -3.57 24.50
N GLU A 57 -2.98 -3.67 25.77
CA GLU A 57 -2.84 -2.62 26.79
C GLU A 57 -1.69 -2.90 27.77
N ASN A 58 -1.08 -4.08 27.71
CA ASN A 58 0.03 -4.50 28.57
C ASN A 58 1.12 -5.19 27.73
N VAL A 59 2.13 -4.44 27.35
CA VAL A 59 3.19 -4.89 26.45
C VAL A 59 4.43 -5.28 27.23
N THR A 60 4.81 -6.57 27.19
CA THR A 60 6.00 -7.07 27.89
C THR A 60 7.25 -6.33 27.43
N GLY A 61 8.02 -5.80 28.40
CA GLY A 61 9.24 -5.02 28.15
C GLY A 61 9.01 -3.53 27.81
N HIS A 62 7.75 -3.09 27.60
CA HIS A 62 7.42 -1.71 27.27
C HIS A 62 6.32 -1.15 28.17
N PRO A 63 6.63 -0.78 29.43
CA PRO A 63 5.63 -0.31 30.40
C PRO A 63 4.84 0.89 29.86
N GLY A 64 3.51 0.83 29.92
CA GLY A 64 2.60 1.89 29.47
C GLY A 64 2.42 1.97 27.94
N ALA A 65 3.13 1.16 27.16
CA ALA A 65 2.90 1.07 25.72
C ALA A 65 1.58 0.34 25.41
N ARG A 66 0.94 0.75 24.31
CA ARG A 66 -0.25 0.09 23.75
C ARG A 66 -0.01 -0.18 22.28
N VAL A 67 -0.49 -1.33 21.79
CA VAL A 67 -0.34 -1.74 20.39
C VAL A 67 -1.72 -2.05 19.81
N LEU A 68 -2.05 -1.42 18.66
CA LEU A 68 -3.25 -1.71 17.88
C LEU A 68 -2.88 -2.56 16.67
N MET A 69 -3.57 -3.69 16.49
CA MET A 69 -3.36 -4.61 15.37
C MET A 69 -4.69 -5.06 14.75
N ASN A 70 -4.64 -5.60 13.54
CA ASN A 70 -5.79 -6.10 12.80
C ASN A 70 -6.92 -5.08 12.63
N GLN A 71 -6.57 -3.80 12.53
CA GLN A 71 -7.53 -2.69 12.48
C GLN A 71 -8.34 -2.63 11.17
N PHE A 72 -7.82 -3.21 10.08
CA PHE A 72 -8.47 -3.29 8.76
C PHE A 72 -8.93 -4.71 8.40
N GLY A 73 -8.73 -5.68 9.27
CA GLY A 73 -8.81 -7.11 8.99
C GLY A 73 -10.22 -7.69 8.81
N SER A 74 -11.22 -6.90 8.40
CA SER A 74 -12.54 -7.40 7.96
C SER A 74 -13.19 -6.43 6.99
N GLU A 75 -14.14 -6.93 6.17
CA GLU A 75 -14.92 -6.07 5.28
C GLU A 75 -15.63 -4.95 6.05
N ARG A 76 -16.22 -5.28 7.20
CA ARG A 76 -16.92 -4.31 8.05
C ARG A 76 -16.00 -3.20 8.52
N ARG A 77 -14.79 -3.52 9.01
CA ARG A 77 -13.82 -2.51 9.43
C ARG A 77 -13.31 -1.68 8.26
N MET A 78 -13.09 -2.27 7.09
CA MET A 78 -12.76 -1.52 5.89
C MET A 78 -13.88 -0.54 5.49
N LYS A 79 -15.14 -0.97 5.52
CA LYS A 79 -16.29 -0.07 5.27
C LYS A 79 -16.32 1.09 6.27
N LEU A 80 -16.16 0.81 7.55
CA LEU A 80 -16.08 1.85 8.58
C LEU A 80 -14.90 2.79 8.35
N ALA A 81 -13.71 2.26 8.05
CA ALA A 81 -12.49 3.05 7.80
C ALA A 81 -12.64 4.03 6.62
N LEU A 82 -13.43 3.66 5.62
CA LEU A 82 -13.64 4.41 4.38
C LEU A 82 -14.98 5.20 4.35
N ASP A 83 -15.63 5.34 5.51
CA ASP A 83 -16.90 6.06 5.67
C ASP A 83 -18.04 5.50 4.79
N LEU A 84 -18.14 4.17 4.76
CA LEU A 84 -19.19 3.39 4.08
C LEU A 84 -20.08 2.71 5.13
N ASP A 85 -20.73 3.50 5.98
CA ASP A 85 -21.43 3.00 7.19
C ASP A 85 -22.93 2.72 7.00
N LYS A 86 -23.45 2.86 5.78
CA LYS A 86 -24.85 2.54 5.54
C LYS A 86 -25.02 1.02 5.39
N PRO A 87 -26.12 0.44 5.89
CA PRO A 87 -26.36 -1.02 5.80
C PRO A 87 -26.34 -1.56 4.36
N THR A 88 -26.64 -0.69 3.39
CA THR A 88 -26.66 -1.02 1.95
C THR A 88 -25.33 -0.79 1.25
N ASP A 89 -24.36 -0.13 1.91
CA ASP A 89 -23.07 0.14 1.28
C ASP A 89 -22.24 -1.13 1.21
N SER A 90 -21.67 -1.39 0.05
CA SER A 90 -20.61 -2.36 -0.18
C SER A 90 -19.30 -1.61 -0.44
N LEU A 91 -18.18 -2.33 -0.50
CA LEU A 91 -16.91 -1.71 -0.94
C LEU A 91 -17.02 -1.17 -2.38
N ASP A 92 -17.99 -1.64 -3.19
CA ASP A 92 -18.26 -1.11 -4.54
C ASP A 92 -18.69 0.35 -4.52
N ALA A 93 -19.27 0.84 -3.42
CA ALA A 93 -19.61 2.26 -3.26
C ALA A 93 -18.39 3.19 -3.42
N ILE A 94 -17.18 2.70 -3.15
CA ILE A 94 -15.94 3.46 -3.44
C ILE A 94 -15.77 3.66 -4.95
N ALA A 95 -15.99 2.59 -5.73
CA ALA A 95 -15.91 2.65 -7.19
C ALA A 95 -16.90 3.70 -7.75
N ASP A 96 -18.12 3.73 -7.21
CA ASP A 96 -19.14 4.69 -7.64
C ASP A 96 -18.75 6.12 -7.28
N ARG A 97 -18.21 6.36 -6.08
CA ARG A 97 -17.70 7.68 -5.68
C ARG A 97 -16.57 8.16 -6.62
N ILE A 98 -15.68 7.27 -7.03
CA ILE A 98 -14.59 7.57 -7.95
C ILE A 98 -15.13 7.82 -9.37
N ARG A 99 -16.08 7.01 -9.88
CA ARG A 99 -16.72 7.23 -11.19
C ARG A 99 -17.31 8.63 -11.33
N VAL A 100 -17.94 9.14 -10.26
CA VAL A 100 -18.49 10.51 -10.26
C VAL A 100 -17.41 11.58 -10.43
N LEU A 101 -16.18 11.32 -9.94
CA LEU A 101 -15.06 12.25 -10.07
C LEU A 101 -14.39 12.20 -11.45
N ILE A 102 -14.20 10.99 -11.99
CA ILE A 102 -13.44 10.81 -13.24
C ILE A 102 -14.30 10.94 -14.51
N HIS A 103 -15.63 10.86 -14.37
CA HIS A 103 -16.59 11.11 -15.46
C HIS A 103 -17.48 12.31 -15.14
N PRO A 104 -16.92 13.54 -15.04
CA PRO A 104 -17.75 14.72 -14.87
C PRO A 104 -18.66 14.88 -16.11
N GLU A 105 -19.95 15.06 -15.89
CA GLU A 105 -20.88 15.41 -16.96
C GLU A 105 -20.36 16.66 -17.68
N THR A 106 -20.20 16.59 -19.00
CA THR A 106 -19.76 17.74 -19.79
C THR A 106 -20.86 18.81 -19.74
N PRO A 107 -20.61 20.00 -19.15
CA PRO A 107 -21.63 21.02 -19.02
C PRO A 107 -22.02 21.55 -20.40
N THR A 108 -23.27 21.36 -20.78
CA THR A 108 -23.82 21.82 -22.06
C THR A 108 -24.41 23.21 -21.97
N SER A 109 -24.71 23.71 -20.77
CA SER A 109 -25.29 25.01 -20.52
C SER A 109 -24.52 25.83 -19.47
N MET A 110 -24.81 27.15 -19.40
CA MET A 110 -24.28 28.04 -18.36
C MET A 110 -24.72 27.60 -16.95
N LEU A 111 -25.94 27.08 -16.83
CA LEU A 111 -26.47 26.56 -15.57
C LEU A 111 -25.74 25.29 -15.13
N ASP A 112 -25.36 24.44 -16.07
CA ASP A 112 -24.58 23.22 -15.75
C ASP A 112 -23.17 23.57 -15.29
N LYS A 113 -22.54 24.60 -15.88
CA LYS A 113 -21.27 25.14 -15.41
C LYS A 113 -21.34 25.65 -13.98
N LEU A 114 -22.45 26.33 -13.62
CA LEU A 114 -22.68 26.77 -12.23
C LEU A 114 -22.87 25.59 -11.25
N LYS A 115 -23.51 24.49 -11.69
CA LYS A 115 -23.69 23.28 -10.89
C LYS A 115 -22.36 22.52 -10.65
N LEU A 116 -21.33 22.74 -11.47
CA LEU A 116 -19.99 22.15 -11.26
C LEU A 116 -19.19 22.86 -10.16
N LEU A 117 -19.46 24.14 -9.88
CA LEU A 117 -18.72 24.89 -8.88
C LEU A 117 -18.74 24.25 -7.48
N PRO A 118 -19.87 23.77 -6.95
CA PRO A 118 -19.89 23.06 -5.68
C PRO A 118 -19.06 21.77 -5.70
N LYS A 119 -19.09 20.99 -6.79
CA LYS A 119 -18.28 19.77 -6.94
C LYS A 119 -16.79 20.09 -6.99
N LEU A 120 -16.38 21.14 -7.70
CA LEU A 120 -14.99 21.60 -7.70
C LEU A 120 -14.54 22.12 -6.34
N ALA A 121 -15.42 22.84 -5.62
CA ALA A 121 -15.16 23.29 -4.25
C ALA A 121 -15.04 22.11 -3.29
N GLU A 122 -15.86 21.07 -3.44
CA GLU A 122 -15.77 19.82 -2.68
C GLU A 122 -14.42 19.14 -2.91
N VAL A 123 -14.00 18.93 -4.17
CA VAL A 123 -12.68 18.36 -4.49
C VAL A 123 -11.56 19.23 -3.92
N GLY A 124 -11.69 20.57 -4.04
CA GLY A 124 -10.75 21.52 -3.45
C GLY A 124 -10.64 21.40 -1.92
N SER A 125 -11.72 20.98 -1.25
CA SER A 125 -11.73 20.79 0.21
C SER A 125 -10.96 19.57 0.70
N PHE A 126 -10.60 18.63 -0.18
CA PHE A 126 -9.84 17.42 0.18
C PHE A 126 -8.33 17.63 0.20
N PHE A 127 -7.83 18.74 -0.36
CA PHE A 127 -6.39 19.03 -0.35
C PHE A 127 -5.87 19.15 1.08
N PRO A 128 -4.67 18.59 1.36
CA PRO A 128 -4.08 18.64 2.69
C PRO A 128 -3.89 20.09 3.17
N LYS A 129 -4.09 20.30 4.48
CA LYS A 129 -4.04 21.63 5.11
C LYS A 129 -2.94 21.70 6.14
N LEU A 130 -2.04 22.66 5.99
CA LEU A 130 -1.00 22.92 6.99
C LEU A 130 -1.60 23.62 8.23
N ILE A 131 -1.29 23.08 9.42
CA ILE A 131 -1.68 23.66 10.69
C ILE A 131 -0.46 24.06 11.53
N SER A 132 -0.70 24.80 12.62
CA SER A 132 0.33 25.20 13.56
C SER A 132 0.86 24.00 14.36
N SER A 133 2.17 23.99 14.67
CA SER A 133 2.77 22.97 15.54
C SER A 133 2.14 22.93 16.94
N ARG A 134 1.53 24.02 17.41
CA ARG A 134 0.81 24.06 18.69
C ARG A 134 -0.46 23.20 18.68
N ASP A 135 -1.09 23.07 17.53
CA ASP A 135 -2.33 22.33 17.35
C ASP A 135 -2.08 20.86 16.93
N ALA A 136 -0.83 20.53 16.62
CA ALA A 136 -0.41 19.22 16.18
C ALA A 136 -0.21 18.25 17.36
N ALA A 137 -1.09 17.25 17.45
CA ALA A 137 -1.04 16.28 18.54
C ALA A 137 0.27 15.45 18.55
N CYS A 138 0.84 15.17 17.38
CA CYS A 138 2.11 14.44 17.26
C CYS A 138 3.32 15.21 17.80
N LYS A 139 3.19 16.52 18.09
CA LYS A 139 4.25 17.37 18.64
C LYS A 139 4.21 17.52 20.18
N GLN A 140 3.39 16.76 20.88
CA GLN A 140 3.26 16.87 22.34
C GLN A 140 4.52 16.47 23.11
N VAL A 141 5.31 15.55 22.56
CA VAL A 141 6.62 15.12 23.09
C VAL A 141 7.61 15.11 21.92
N ILE A 142 8.79 15.69 22.12
CA ILE A 142 9.82 15.82 21.10
C ILE A 142 11.15 15.31 21.66
N HIS A 143 11.73 14.31 20.99
CA HIS A 143 13.05 13.78 21.26
C HIS A 143 13.94 14.04 20.05
N ARG A 144 15.00 14.80 20.20
CA ARG A 144 16.00 15.06 19.16
C ARG A 144 17.26 14.26 19.43
N SER A 145 17.96 13.84 18.39
CA SER A 145 19.27 13.23 18.49
C SER A 145 20.29 14.22 19.11
N VAL A 146 21.43 13.71 19.52
CA VAL A 146 22.50 14.57 20.09
C VAL A 146 23.02 15.51 19.01
N GLU A 147 23.14 15.07 17.77
CA GLU A 147 23.58 15.87 16.61
C GLU A 147 22.63 17.03 16.32
N GLU A 148 21.35 16.88 16.64
CA GLU A 148 20.32 17.92 16.51
C GLU A 148 20.13 18.73 17.82
N GLY A 149 21.11 18.67 18.73
CA GLY A 149 21.12 19.42 20.00
C GLY A 149 20.15 18.87 21.06
N GLY A 150 19.69 17.64 20.92
CA GLY A 150 18.81 16.97 21.87
C GLY A 150 19.57 16.15 22.93
N LYS A 151 18.80 15.37 23.70
CA LYS A 151 19.32 14.43 24.73
C LYS A 151 19.52 13.01 24.19
N GLY A 152 19.30 12.79 22.89
CA GLY A 152 19.31 11.50 22.23
C GLY A 152 17.91 10.96 21.99
N ILE A 153 17.86 10.01 21.07
CA ILE A 153 16.67 9.24 20.70
C ILE A 153 16.95 7.76 20.93
N ASP A 154 15.90 6.98 21.10
CA ASP A 154 16.03 5.53 21.25
C ASP A 154 14.79 4.85 20.69
N LEU A 155 14.90 4.35 19.46
CA LEU A 155 13.84 3.63 18.77
C LEU A 155 13.45 2.31 19.45
N LEU A 156 14.38 1.70 20.21
CA LEU A 156 14.15 0.44 20.91
C LEU A 156 13.16 0.58 22.08
N LYS A 157 12.78 1.83 22.44
CA LYS A 157 11.70 2.07 23.40
C LYS A 157 10.30 1.89 22.81
N LEU A 158 10.16 1.89 21.48
CA LEU A 158 8.90 1.60 20.83
C LEU A 158 8.66 0.08 20.83
N PRO A 159 7.40 -0.36 20.97
CA PRO A 159 7.05 -1.78 20.97
C PRO A 159 7.01 -2.33 19.54
N VAL A 160 8.14 -2.28 18.84
CA VAL A 160 8.28 -2.76 17.47
C VAL A 160 8.25 -4.28 17.47
N LEU A 161 7.52 -4.88 16.53
CA LEU A 161 7.27 -6.32 16.50
C LEU A 161 8.38 -7.09 15.79
N THR A 162 8.73 -8.26 16.32
CA THR A 162 9.29 -9.37 15.55
C THR A 162 8.16 -10.32 15.26
N THR A 163 7.81 -10.50 13.97
CA THR A 163 6.54 -11.14 13.60
C THR A 163 6.67 -12.65 13.40
N TRP A 164 7.78 -13.09 12.82
CA TRP A 164 8.03 -14.51 12.53
C TRP A 164 9.40 -14.98 13.04
N PRO A 165 9.56 -16.28 13.36
CA PRO A 165 10.78 -16.78 14.03
C PRO A 165 12.10 -16.57 13.29
N GLN A 166 12.05 -16.42 11.95
CA GLN A 166 13.25 -16.20 11.13
C GLN A 166 13.37 -14.75 10.64
N ASP A 167 12.55 -13.83 11.15
CA ASP A 167 12.73 -12.41 10.84
C ASP A 167 14.12 -11.95 11.30
N GLY A 168 14.79 -11.12 10.50
CA GLY A 168 16.12 -10.58 10.79
C GLY A 168 16.17 -9.62 11.99
N GLY A 169 15.04 -9.42 12.68
CA GLY A 169 14.86 -8.55 13.84
C GLY A 169 13.46 -7.95 13.89
N PRO A 170 13.26 -6.90 14.70
CA PRO A 170 11.97 -6.21 14.77
C PRO A 170 11.76 -5.31 13.53
N PHE A 171 10.51 -5.27 13.04
CA PHE A 171 10.11 -4.48 11.88
C PHE A 171 8.94 -3.53 12.21
N ILE A 172 9.04 -2.29 11.74
CA ILE A 172 7.91 -1.37 11.67
C ILE A 172 7.10 -1.76 10.44
N THR A 173 5.87 -2.21 10.64
CA THR A 173 5.07 -2.91 9.61
C THR A 173 3.92 -2.07 9.03
N LEU A 174 3.55 -0.94 9.66
CA LEU A 174 2.45 -0.09 9.21
C LEU A 174 2.85 1.41 9.16
N PRO A 175 4.01 1.76 8.58
CA PRO A 175 4.47 3.13 8.50
C PRO A 175 3.93 3.84 7.25
N CYS A 176 3.59 5.13 7.38
CA CYS A 176 3.37 6.04 6.26
C CYS A 176 4.67 6.82 6.03
N VAL A 177 5.44 6.42 5.03
CA VAL A 177 6.75 7.00 4.71
C VAL A 177 6.59 8.14 3.72
N VAL A 178 7.00 9.34 4.14
CA VAL A 178 6.90 10.57 3.37
C VAL A 178 8.25 10.88 2.73
N THR A 179 8.25 11.06 1.43
CA THR A 179 9.40 11.52 0.63
C THR A 179 8.98 12.68 -0.27
N ARG A 180 9.95 13.40 -0.81
CA ARG A 180 9.71 14.49 -1.76
C ARG A 180 10.50 14.25 -3.04
N ASP A 181 9.80 14.37 -4.17
CA ASP A 181 10.44 14.32 -5.50
C ASP A 181 11.47 15.45 -5.62
N PRO A 182 12.74 15.15 -5.86
CA PRO A 182 13.78 16.16 -5.95
C PRO A 182 13.65 17.07 -7.20
N LYS A 183 12.86 16.68 -8.19
CA LYS A 183 12.64 17.44 -9.44
C LYS A 183 11.43 18.36 -9.33
N THR A 184 10.34 17.86 -8.79
CA THR A 184 9.05 18.56 -8.79
C THR A 184 8.65 19.10 -7.42
N SER A 185 9.35 18.69 -6.36
CA SER A 185 9.03 18.97 -4.96
C SER A 185 7.68 18.41 -4.50
N LYS A 186 7.04 17.53 -5.28
CA LYS A 186 5.81 16.85 -4.89
C LYS A 186 6.09 15.81 -3.81
N ARG A 187 5.18 15.68 -2.84
CA ARG A 187 5.24 14.63 -1.83
C ARG A 187 4.75 13.31 -2.43
N ASN A 188 5.29 12.23 -1.88
CA ASN A 188 4.78 10.88 -2.01
C ASN A 188 4.66 10.28 -0.61
N VAL A 189 3.61 9.53 -0.37
CA VAL A 189 3.40 8.79 0.86
C VAL A 189 3.20 7.32 0.52
N GLY A 190 4.13 6.49 0.97
CA GLY A 190 4.07 5.04 0.69
C GLY A 190 4.23 4.22 1.96
N MET A 191 3.70 3.01 1.94
CA MET A 191 3.88 2.05 3.02
C MET A 191 5.06 1.13 2.68
N TYR A 192 6.13 1.22 3.45
CA TYR A 192 7.34 0.43 3.29
C TYR A 192 7.79 -0.10 4.64
N ARG A 193 7.94 -1.43 4.79
CA ARG A 193 8.46 -2.00 6.04
C ARG A 193 9.85 -1.47 6.37
N MET A 194 10.18 -1.42 7.66
CA MET A 194 11.46 -0.89 8.12
C MET A 194 12.03 -1.80 9.20
N GLN A 195 13.14 -2.48 8.92
CA GLN A 195 13.85 -3.27 9.92
C GLN A 195 14.56 -2.34 10.90
N VAL A 196 14.33 -2.51 12.18
CA VAL A 196 15.05 -1.77 13.21
C VAL A 196 16.43 -2.41 13.42
N TYR A 197 17.49 -1.64 13.21
CA TYR A 197 18.85 -2.12 13.43
C TYR A 197 19.38 -1.78 14.81
N ASP A 198 19.05 -0.59 15.29
CA ASP A 198 19.48 -0.07 16.60
C ASP A 198 18.56 1.08 17.05
N GLY A 199 18.97 1.80 18.09
CA GLY A 199 18.17 2.91 18.63
C GLY A 199 17.99 4.12 17.71
N GLN A 200 18.71 4.20 16.59
CA GLN A 200 18.74 5.38 15.71
C GLN A 200 18.63 5.04 14.22
N THR A 201 18.75 3.78 13.83
CA THR A 201 18.75 3.41 12.41
C THR A 201 17.79 2.28 12.08
N THR A 202 17.23 2.36 10.88
CA THR A 202 16.40 1.31 10.29
C THR A 202 16.81 1.02 8.85
N GLY A 203 16.47 -0.15 8.34
CA GLY A 203 16.36 -0.43 6.90
C GLY A 203 15.16 0.35 6.33
N MET A 204 15.20 0.61 5.03
CA MET A 204 14.10 1.23 4.30
C MET A 204 13.80 0.39 3.07
N HIS A 205 12.78 -0.46 3.14
CA HIS A 205 12.45 -1.44 2.10
C HIS A 205 11.87 -0.78 0.83
N TRP A 206 12.66 0.01 0.14
CA TRP A 206 12.27 0.62 -1.12
C TRP A 206 12.54 -0.30 -2.31
N GLN A 207 11.54 -1.07 -2.69
CA GLN A 207 11.60 -1.87 -3.92
C GLN A 207 11.89 -0.97 -5.12
N ARG A 208 12.72 -1.46 -6.05
CA ARG A 208 13.27 -0.67 -7.18
C ARG A 208 12.22 0.06 -8.04
N GLN A 209 11.03 -0.49 -8.17
CA GLN A 209 9.93 0.02 -8.99
C GLN A 209 8.98 0.97 -8.24
N LYS A 210 9.20 1.21 -6.96
CA LYS A 210 8.36 2.10 -6.15
C LYS A 210 8.84 3.55 -6.21
N VAL A 211 7.90 4.49 -6.02
CA VAL A 211 8.15 5.94 -6.16
C VAL A 211 9.27 6.44 -5.24
N ALA A 212 9.32 6.02 -3.99
CA ALA A 212 10.39 6.44 -3.08
C ALA A 212 11.79 6.00 -3.55
N ALA A 213 11.91 4.80 -4.15
CA ALA A 213 13.15 4.35 -4.79
C ALA A 213 13.50 5.16 -6.04
N GLU A 214 12.50 5.65 -6.78
CA GLU A 214 12.70 6.57 -7.89
C GLU A 214 13.23 7.92 -7.41
N HIS A 215 12.65 8.50 -6.36
CA HIS A 215 13.13 9.74 -5.74
C HIS A 215 14.59 9.62 -5.29
N LEU A 216 14.98 8.48 -4.67
CA LEU A 216 16.36 8.23 -4.28
C LEU A 216 17.30 8.17 -5.49
N ARG A 217 16.92 7.45 -6.55
CA ARG A 217 17.72 7.38 -7.80
C ARG A 217 17.86 8.75 -8.47
N ASP A 218 16.80 9.54 -8.50
CA ASP A 218 16.84 10.87 -9.08
C ASP A 218 17.72 11.81 -8.27
N ARG A 219 17.62 11.74 -6.93
CA ARG A 219 18.51 12.51 -6.06
C ARG A 219 19.98 12.14 -6.26
N LEU A 220 20.27 10.85 -6.40
CA LEU A 220 21.62 10.35 -6.67
C LEU A 220 22.13 10.86 -8.03
N ARG A 221 21.33 10.82 -9.10
CA ARG A 221 21.67 11.35 -10.41
C ARG A 221 21.99 12.84 -10.37
N MET A 222 21.17 13.63 -9.68
CA MET A 222 21.39 15.08 -9.53
C MET A 222 22.70 15.37 -8.80
N ALA A 223 22.99 14.66 -7.70
CA ALA A 223 24.25 14.82 -6.97
C ALA A 223 25.48 14.46 -7.84
N THR A 224 25.40 13.38 -8.63
CA THR A 224 26.48 12.97 -9.55
C THR A 224 26.69 14.00 -10.65
N THR A 225 25.62 14.55 -11.23
CA THR A 225 25.73 15.58 -12.29
C THR A 225 26.34 16.87 -11.76
N GLN A 226 25.99 17.28 -10.55
CA GLN A 226 26.58 18.46 -9.91
C GLN A 226 28.08 18.29 -9.61
N SER A 227 28.51 17.09 -9.23
CA SER A 227 29.93 16.80 -8.93
C SER A 227 30.83 16.77 -10.17
N LEU A 228 30.27 16.49 -11.36
CA LEU A 228 31.02 16.38 -12.62
C LEU A 228 31.13 17.67 -13.39
N GLY A 229 30.45 18.76 -12.99
CA GLY A 229 30.57 20.09 -13.64
C GLY A 229 30.25 20.15 -15.14
N ALA A 230 29.49 19.18 -15.67
CA ALA A 230 29.24 19.04 -17.10
C ALA A 230 27.83 19.53 -17.51
N PRO A 231 27.66 20.19 -18.67
CA PRO A 231 26.34 20.47 -19.22
C PRO A 231 25.62 19.16 -19.57
N SER A 232 24.32 19.15 -19.38
CA SER A 232 23.44 18.01 -19.60
C SER A 232 23.57 17.43 -21.01
N ILE A 233 24.30 16.34 -21.16
CA ILE A 233 24.18 15.45 -22.32
C ILE A 233 23.44 14.21 -21.83
N ALA A 234 22.32 13.91 -22.50
CA ALA A 234 21.48 12.74 -22.21
C ALA A 234 22.33 11.47 -22.11
N ALA A 235 22.49 10.95 -20.89
CA ALA A 235 23.11 9.65 -20.67
C ALA A 235 22.14 8.59 -21.16
N SER A 236 22.47 7.97 -22.29
CA SER A 236 21.79 6.83 -22.88
C SER A 236 21.70 5.69 -21.87
N SER A 237 20.50 5.21 -21.70
CA SER A 237 20.14 4.01 -20.94
C SER A 237 20.97 2.79 -21.34
N ARG A 238 21.84 2.34 -20.46
CA ARG A 238 22.29 0.94 -20.44
C ARG A 238 22.06 0.37 -19.06
N TRP A 239 20.90 -0.20 -18.89
CA TRP A 239 20.61 -1.16 -17.82
C TRP A 239 20.27 -2.48 -18.49
N VAL A 240 21.30 -3.28 -18.76
CA VAL A 240 21.15 -4.70 -19.06
C VAL A 240 21.91 -5.45 -17.96
N GLY A 241 21.18 -6.29 -17.27
CA GLY A 241 21.53 -7.29 -16.29
C GLY A 241 23.03 -7.61 -16.14
N ASP A 242 23.69 -6.92 -15.21
CA ASP A 242 24.94 -7.41 -14.68
C ASP A 242 24.91 -7.26 -13.16
N THR A 243 24.75 -8.39 -12.47
CA THR A 243 24.74 -8.52 -11.01
C THR A 243 26.12 -8.37 -10.40
N THR A 244 27.14 -7.94 -11.15
CA THR A 244 28.53 -7.82 -10.71
C THR A 244 29.12 -6.42 -10.81
N ALA A 245 28.36 -5.41 -11.23
CA ALA A 245 28.85 -4.03 -11.19
C ALA A 245 28.86 -3.52 -9.74
N ARG A 246 29.87 -3.90 -8.96
CA ARG A 246 30.35 -3.07 -7.86
C ARG A 246 30.66 -1.71 -8.45
N VAL A 247 29.90 -0.71 -8.07
CA VAL A 247 30.31 0.68 -8.24
C VAL A 247 31.43 0.88 -7.20
N ASP A 248 32.66 0.61 -7.61
CA ASP A 248 33.85 1.03 -6.87
C ASP A 248 33.95 2.56 -6.96
N ILE A 249 33.16 3.24 -6.14
CA ILE A 249 33.44 4.62 -5.75
C ILE A 249 34.44 4.52 -4.60
N MET A 250 35.64 4.04 -4.88
CA MET A 250 36.79 4.28 -4.03
C MET A 250 37.17 5.75 -4.25
N ALA A 251 36.71 6.60 -3.33
CA ALA A 251 37.30 7.89 -3.14
C ALA A 251 38.79 7.69 -2.82
N GLN A 252 39.65 8.17 -3.68
CA GLN A 252 41.02 8.48 -3.31
C GLN A 252 40.98 9.56 -2.22
N THR A 253 40.92 9.17 -0.97
CA THR A 253 41.24 10.05 0.15
C THR A 253 42.70 9.83 0.47
N SER A 254 43.53 10.75 -0.06
CA SER A 254 44.88 10.99 0.47
C SER A 254 44.79 11.24 1.97
N GLY A 255 45.60 10.51 2.75
CA GLY A 255 45.66 10.62 4.20
C GLY A 255 45.99 12.02 4.67
N GLY A 256 45.11 12.55 5.49
CA GLY A 256 45.31 13.75 6.28
C GLY A 256 44.64 13.56 7.63
N THR A 257 45.46 13.39 8.66
CA THR A 257 45.05 13.43 10.06
C THR A 257 44.40 14.77 10.36
N LEU A 258 43.13 14.76 10.79
CA LEU A 258 42.41 15.93 11.26
C LEU A 258 42.84 16.27 12.71
N PRO A 259 43.17 17.53 13.03
CA PRO A 259 43.42 17.95 14.41
C PRO A 259 42.10 18.07 15.16
N ALA A 260 42.09 17.61 16.41
CA ALA A 260 41.00 17.80 17.34
C ALA A 260 40.83 19.30 17.64
N THR A 261 39.73 19.90 17.20
CA THR A 261 39.31 21.25 17.58
C THR A 261 37.89 21.23 18.14
N ASN A 262 37.71 21.97 19.24
CA ASN A 262 36.47 22.19 19.98
C ASN A 262 35.27 22.54 19.10
N PRO A 263 34.02 22.19 19.52
CA PRO A 263 32.81 22.39 18.72
C PRO A 263 32.33 23.85 18.85
N THR A 264 32.86 24.72 18.01
CA THR A 264 32.28 26.06 17.81
C THR A 264 32.03 26.27 16.33
N SER A 265 30.73 26.32 15.98
CA SER A 265 30.16 26.72 14.69
C SER A 265 30.66 25.98 13.47
N ILE A 266 29.87 24.96 13.02
CA ILE A 266 30.02 24.37 11.69
C ILE A 266 29.73 25.46 10.66
N PRO A 267 30.63 25.76 9.72
CA PRO A 267 30.37 26.74 8.65
C PRO A 267 29.15 26.34 7.82
N THR A 268 28.28 27.29 7.48
CA THR A 268 27.05 27.08 6.68
C THR A 268 27.32 26.32 5.38
N THR A 269 28.50 26.50 4.77
CA THR A 269 28.95 25.81 3.55
C THR A 269 29.15 24.29 3.76
N THR A 270 29.56 23.86 4.97
CA THR A 270 29.73 22.45 5.29
C THR A 270 28.37 21.75 5.50
N LEU A 271 27.42 22.46 6.11
CA LEU A 271 26.05 21.97 6.29
C LEU A 271 25.34 21.77 4.94
N THR A 272 25.55 22.69 3.96
CA THR A 272 24.99 22.57 2.62
C THR A 272 25.53 21.34 1.89
N LYS A 273 26.84 21.10 1.90
CA LYS A 273 27.47 19.90 1.29
C LYS A 273 27.02 18.60 1.94
N VAL A 274 26.83 18.58 3.26
CA VAL A 274 26.32 17.41 3.99
C VAL A 274 24.86 17.11 3.59
N ARG A 275 24.04 18.15 3.35
CA ARG A 275 22.67 18.00 2.87
C ARG A 275 22.57 17.53 1.40
N GLU A 276 23.54 17.90 0.55
CA GLU A 276 23.59 17.46 -0.85
C GLU A 276 23.72 15.93 -1.01
N GLY A 277 24.40 15.25 -0.05
CA GLY A 277 24.57 13.79 -0.01
C GLY A 277 23.43 13.02 0.66
N ARG A 278 22.28 13.67 0.95
CA ARG A 278 21.18 13.08 1.72
C ARG A 278 19.83 13.27 1.02
N MET A 279 18.91 12.34 1.28
CA MET A 279 17.49 12.48 0.99
C MET A 279 16.71 12.49 2.29
N GLU A 280 15.97 13.56 2.56
CA GLU A 280 15.14 13.69 3.75
C GLU A 280 13.93 12.76 3.69
N VAL A 281 13.58 12.16 4.82
CA VAL A 281 12.48 11.22 4.98
C VAL A 281 11.79 11.48 6.31
N ALA A 282 10.48 11.37 6.32
CA ALA A 282 9.69 11.35 7.56
C ALA A 282 8.74 10.15 7.54
N VAL A 283 8.45 9.61 8.72
CA VAL A 283 7.61 8.41 8.86
C VAL A 283 6.54 8.70 9.91
N ALA A 284 5.26 8.55 9.53
CA ALA A 284 4.14 8.64 10.45
C ALA A 284 3.61 7.24 10.79
N ILE A 285 3.37 6.98 12.08
CA ILE A 285 2.80 5.73 12.58
C ILE A 285 1.56 6.05 13.40
N GLY A 286 0.47 5.32 13.18
CA GLY A 286 -0.77 5.51 13.92
C GLY A 286 -1.52 6.78 13.52
N THR A 287 -1.74 6.97 12.22
CA THR A 287 -2.64 7.99 11.66
C THR A 287 -4.09 7.54 11.72
N ASP A 288 -5.04 8.39 11.31
CA ASP A 288 -6.41 7.93 11.08
C ASP A 288 -6.45 6.85 9.98
N PRO A 289 -7.52 6.00 9.95
CA PRO A 289 -7.53 4.83 9.08
C PRO A 289 -7.48 5.16 7.58
N ALA A 290 -8.10 6.24 7.12
CA ALA A 290 -8.10 6.63 5.72
C ALA A 290 -6.70 7.12 5.28
N THR A 291 -6.00 7.85 6.16
CA THR A 291 -4.61 8.29 5.92
C THR A 291 -3.65 7.10 5.89
N THR A 292 -3.78 6.15 6.82
CA THR A 292 -2.97 4.91 6.80
C THR A 292 -3.24 4.12 5.53
N PHE A 293 -4.51 3.93 5.15
CA PHE A 293 -4.89 3.19 3.95
C PHE A 293 -4.40 3.87 2.66
N SER A 294 -4.45 5.21 2.57
CA SER A 294 -4.01 5.93 1.37
C SER A 294 -2.54 5.66 1.00
N ALA A 295 -1.69 5.36 1.99
CA ALA A 295 -0.27 5.05 1.77
C ALA A 295 -0.02 3.73 0.99
N ILE A 296 -1.03 2.87 0.84
CA ILE A 296 -0.95 1.65 0.01
C ILE A 296 -1.63 1.80 -1.34
N VAL A 297 -2.45 2.85 -1.53
CA VAL A 297 -3.17 3.07 -2.79
C VAL A 297 -2.16 3.48 -3.87
N PRO A 298 -2.03 2.71 -4.97
CA PRO A 298 -1.13 3.11 -6.05
C PRO A 298 -1.72 4.28 -6.85
N ALA A 299 -1.51 5.48 -6.32
CA ALA A 299 -1.97 6.71 -6.95
C ALA A 299 -1.31 6.94 -8.32
N PRO A 300 -2.00 7.56 -9.29
CA PRO A 300 -1.36 8.09 -10.48
C PRO A 300 -0.25 9.10 -10.09
N PRO A 301 0.83 9.23 -10.90
CA PRO A 301 2.00 10.07 -10.54
C PRO A 301 1.69 11.53 -10.18
N GLU A 302 0.54 12.04 -10.64
CA GLU A 302 0.13 13.43 -10.40
C GLU A 302 -0.78 13.61 -9.18
N VAL A 303 -1.19 12.50 -8.52
CA VAL A 303 -2.15 12.51 -7.41
C VAL A 303 -1.42 12.19 -6.11
N GLU A 304 -1.45 13.12 -5.17
CA GLU A 304 -0.87 12.96 -3.84
C GLU A 304 -1.75 12.04 -2.97
N GLU A 305 -1.17 11.12 -2.22
CA GLU A 305 -1.88 10.17 -1.35
C GLU A 305 -2.71 10.88 -0.25
N TYR A 306 -2.25 12.02 0.24
CA TYR A 306 -3.04 12.81 1.21
C TYR A 306 -4.30 13.43 0.60
N LEU A 307 -4.33 13.68 -0.72
CA LEU A 307 -5.55 14.07 -1.42
C LEU A 307 -6.53 12.89 -1.47
N ILE A 308 -6.02 11.67 -1.74
CA ILE A 308 -6.83 10.44 -1.69
C ILE A 308 -7.38 10.23 -0.28
N ALA A 309 -6.55 10.38 0.75
CA ALA A 309 -7.01 10.32 2.13
C ALA A 309 -8.10 11.35 2.43
N GLY A 310 -7.94 12.59 1.95
CA GLY A 310 -8.94 13.65 2.06
C GLY A 310 -10.26 13.29 1.41
N PHE A 311 -10.21 12.73 0.21
CA PHE A 311 -11.37 12.23 -0.52
C PHE A 311 -12.07 11.09 0.23
N LEU A 312 -11.32 10.08 0.69
CA LEU A 312 -11.88 8.93 1.40
C LEU A 312 -12.56 9.34 2.71
N ARG A 313 -11.98 10.28 3.44
CA ARG A 313 -12.49 10.74 4.73
C ARG A 313 -13.44 11.94 4.66
N GLY A 314 -13.68 12.51 3.46
CA GLY A 314 -14.56 13.67 3.25
C GLY A 314 -14.08 14.97 3.91
N LYS A 315 -12.79 15.06 4.30
CA LYS A 315 -12.15 16.26 4.87
C LYS A 315 -10.64 16.23 4.68
N PRO A 316 -9.95 17.38 4.66
CA PRO A 316 -8.51 17.45 4.43
C PRO A 316 -7.72 16.71 5.51
N VAL A 317 -6.57 16.16 5.15
CA VAL A 317 -5.55 15.73 6.10
C VAL A 317 -4.87 16.98 6.65
N GLU A 318 -4.87 17.15 7.97
CA GLU A 318 -4.11 18.22 8.62
C GLU A 318 -2.65 17.81 8.76
N LEU A 319 -1.77 18.64 8.22
CA LEU A 319 -0.33 18.42 8.20
C LEU A 319 0.38 19.42 9.09
N VAL A 320 1.55 19.02 9.60
CA VAL A 320 2.46 19.88 10.35
C VAL A 320 3.89 19.72 9.83
N LYS A 321 4.68 20.79 9.84
CA LYS A 321 6.10 20.73 9.50
C LYS A 321 6.87 19.86 10.50
N CYS A 322 7.82 19.11 9.99
CA CYS A 322 8.79 18.36 10.78
C CYS A 322 9.70 19.31 11.60
N GLU A 323 10.44 18.74 12.56
CA GLU A 323 11.37 19.47 13.45
C GLU A 323 12.77 19.58 12.87
N THR A 324 13.22 18.55 12.12
CA THR A 324 14.62 18.42 11.68
C THR A 324 14.77 18.28 10.17
N VAL A 325 13.68 18.05 9.44
CA VAL A 325 13.67 17.91 7.98
C VAL A 325 12.61 18.81 7.34
N ASP A 326 12.78 19.19 6.07
CA ASP A 326 11.83 20.04 5.33
C ASP A 326 10.71 19.21 4.70
N LEU A 327 9.96 18.51 5.54
CA LEU A 327 8.79 17.72 5.17
C LEU A 327 7.59 18.07 6.05
N GLU A 328 6.40 17.73 5.56
CA GLU A 328 5.17 17.84 6.33
C GLU A 328 4.55 16.45 6.53
N VAL A 329 4.02 16.23 7.74
CA VAL A 329 3.50 14.93 8.19
C VAL A 329 2.11 15.09 8.81
N PRO A 330 1.29 14.03 8.91
CA PRO A 330 -0.01 14.08 9.56
C PRO A 330 0.10 14.57 11.02
N ALA A 331 -0.57 15.69 11.30
CA ALA A 331 -0.48 16.39 12.57
C ALA A 331 -1.01 15.59 13.77
N HIS A 332 -1.90 14.61 13.50
CA HIS A 332 -2.57 13.82 14.52
C HIS A 332 -2.08 12.37 14.59
N ALA A 333 -0.96 12.04 13.96
CA ALA A 333 -0.30 10.75 14.11
C ALA A 333 0.13 10.47 15.57
N GLU A 334 0.23 9.21 15.94
CA GLU A 334 0.71 8.82 17.27
C GLU A 334 2.22 9.00 17.41
N TYR A 335 3.00 8.64 16.36
CA TYR A 335 4.44 8.83 16.28
C TYR A 335 4.85 9.42 14.94
N ILE A 336 5.89 10.23 14.96
CA ILE A 336 6.63 10.69 13.78
C ILE A 336 8.11 10.38 14.00
N LEU A 337 8.74 9.76 12.99
CA LEU A 337 10.19 9.59 12.91
C LEU A 337 10.70 10.51 11.80
N GLU A 338 11.65 11.37 12.10
CA GLU A 338 12.23 12.32 11.14
C GLU A 338 13.70 11.99 10.93
N GLY A 339 14.20 12.14 9.72
CA GLY A 339 15.61 11.87 9.44
C GLY A 339 15.94 11.86 7.96
N PHE A 340 16.93 11.07 7.58
CA PHE A 340 17.44 11.04 6.21
C PHE A 340 17.98 9.67 5.83
N VAL A 341 18.10 9.47 4.53
CA VAL A 341 18.85 8.37 3.91
C VAL A 341 20.09 8.97 3.26
N ASN A 342 21.28 8.43 3.53
CA ASN A 342 22.49 8.81 2.82
C ASN A 342 22.50 8.18 1.42
N LEU A 343 22.90 8.98 0.42
CA LEU A 343 22.97 8.49 -0.96
C LEU A 343 24.06 7.42 -1.09
N GLY A 344 23.67 6.22 -1.54
CA GLY A 344 24.58 5.09 -1.74
C GLY A 344 24.87 4.26 -0.50
N GLU A 345 24.36 4.62 0.68
CA GLU A 345 24.50 3.78 1.87
C GLU A 345 23.45 2.66 1.86
N LEU A 346 23.92 1.43 1.90
CA LEU A 346 23.10 0.22 1.91
C LEU A 346 23.48 -0.68 3.09
N ARG A 347 22.50 -1.36 3.65
CA ARG A 347 22.69 -2.37 4.69
C ARG A 347 21.78 -3.56 4.42
N THR A 348 22.19 -4.74 4.83
CA THR A 348 21.39 -5.96 4.73
C THR A 348 20.13 -5.82 5.56
N GLU A 349 18.97 -6.06 4.93
CA GLU A 349 17.64 -6.18 5.54
C GLU A 349 17.11 -7.58 5.33
N GLY A 350 16.42 -8.10 6.30
CA GLY A 350 15.77 -9.41 6.24
C GLY A 350 16.51 -10.48 7.03
N PRO A 351 16.03 -11.73 6.93
CA PRO A 351 14.79 -12.14 6.26
C PRO A 351 13.53 -11.50 6.88
N PHE A 352 12.41 -11.52 6.16
CA PHE A 352 11.13 -11.05 6.66
C PHE A 352 10.01 -11.99 6.20
N GLY A 353 9.19 -12.47 7.14
CA GLY A 353 7.99 -13.25 6.84
C GLY A 353 6.94 -12.34 6.17
N ASP A 354 6.66 -12.59 4.88
CA ASP A 354 5.89 -11.67 4.05
C ASP A 354 4.49 -12.18 3.71
N HIS A 355 3.68 -11.32 3.11
CA HIS A 355 2.27 -11.60 2.76
C HIS A 355 2.09 -12.73 1.73
N THR A 356 3.14 -13.15 1.07
CA THR A 356 3.14 -14.36 0.23
C THR A 356 3.02 -15.66 1.04
N GLY A 357 3.18 -15.59 2.37
CA GLY A 357 3.29 -16.76 3.23
C GLY A 357 4.67 -17.41 3.24
N PHE A 358 5.65 -16.76 2.63
CA PHE A 358 7.06 -17.18 2.58
C PHE A 358 7.95 -16.04 3.08
N TYR A 359 9.17 -16.37 3.50
CA TYR A 359 10.15 -15.35 3.83
C TYR A 359 10.69 -14.68 2.58
N THR A 360 10.72 -13.34 2.59
CA THR A 360 11.58 -12.58 1.68
C THR A 360 13.01 -12.70 2.21
N MET A 361 13.92 -13.11 1.34
CA MET A 361 15.33 -13.30 1.71
C MET A 361 16.02 -11.96 1.93
N GLU A 362 17.21 -12.03 2.53
CA GLU A 362 18.07 -10.87 2.75
C GLU A 362 18.43 -10.17 1.43
N ASP A 363 18.40 -8.84 1.43
CA ASP A 363 18.87 -8.00 0.32
C ASP A 363 19.38 -6.65 0.86
N GLN A 364 19.99 -5.85 0.01
CA GLN A 364 20.60 -4.58 0.36
C GLN A 364 19.59 -3.44 0.17
N TYR A 365 19.31 -2.72 1.25
CA TYR A 365 18.40 -1.58 1.27
C TYR A 365 19.03 -0.34 1.90
N PRO A 366 18.53 0.87 1.54
CA PRO A 366 18.98 2.12 2.13
C PRO A 366 18.82 2.13 3.65
N VAL A 367 19.71 2.83 4.33
CA VAL A 367 19.65 3.05 5.79
C VAL A 367 18.99 4.37 6.09
N PHE A 368 17.94 4.35 6.91
CA PHE A 368 17.29 5.54 7.43
C PHE A 368 17.88 5.91 8.78
N HIS A 369 18.50 7.09 8.85
CA HIS A 369 19.06 7.67 10.05
C HIS A 369 18.05 8.61 10.69
N ILE A 370 17.63 8.31 11.90
CA ILE A 370 16.61 9.07 12.62
C ILE A 370 17.29 10.21 13.38
N THR A 371 16.79 11.43 13.20
CA THR A 371 17.27 12.66 13.85
C THR A 371 16.31 13.16 14.91
N CYS A 372 15.03 12.83 14.77
CA CYS A 372 14.00 13.24 15.73
C CYS A 372 12.87 12.22 15.80
N ILE A 373 12.39 11.98 17.01
CA ILE A 373 11.15 11.23 17.26
C ILE A 373 10.18 12.16 17.97
N THR A 374 9.02 12.41 17.37
CA THR A 374 7.94 13.14 18.05
C THR A 374 6.73 12.21 18.23
N HIS A 375 5.98 12.40 19.31
CA HIS A 375 4.83 11.57 19.59
C HIS A 375 3.79 12.25 20.49
N ARG A 376 2.60 11.69 20.50
CA ARG A 376 1.55 12.08 21.46
C ARG A 376 1.92 11.62 22.86
N ARG A 377 1.34 12.23 23.88
CA ARG A 377 1.39 11.66 25.23
C ARG A 377 0.65 10.33 25.26
N GLU A 378 1.23 9.32 25.93
CA GLU A 378 0.69 7.95 25.97
C GLU A 378 0.33 7.41 24.58
N PRO A 379 1.30 7.31 23.68
CA PRO A 379 1.02 6.99 22.29
C PRO A 379 0.58 5.55 22.11
N ILE A 380 -0.18 5.31 21.02
CA ILE A 380 -0.62 3.97 20.60
C ILE A 380 0.19 3.58 19.37
N TYR A 381 0.90 2.47 19.44
CA TYR A 381 1.67 1.95 18.32
C TYR A 381 0.73 1.13 17.41
N ALA A 382 0.60 1.53 16.15
CA ALA A 382 -0.16 0.78 15.16
C ALA A 382 0.77 -0.15 14.38
N ALA A 383 0.41 -1.42 14.30
CA ALA A 383 1.16 -2.43 13.58
C ALA A 383 0.24 -3.38 12.82
N THR A 384 0.77 -4.05 11.81
CA THR A 384 0.11 -5.16 11.12
C THR A 384 1.03 -6.37 11.09
N VAL A 385 0.46 -7.55 10.91
CA VAL A 385 1.18 -8.79 10.59
C VAL A 385 0.76 -9.22 9.21
N VAL A 386 1.72 -9.51 8.38
CA VAL A 386 1.52 -10.15 7.08
C VAL A 386 2.00 -11.59 7.13
N GLY A 387 1.44 -12.46 6.29
CA GLY A 387 1.76 -13.87 6.30
C GLY A 387 0.85 -14.65 5.37
N LYS A 388 0.73 -15.95 5.60
CA LYS A 388 -0.16 -16.80 4.79
C LYS A 388 -1.60 -16.29 4.81
N PRO A 389 -2.20 -15.96 3.66
CA PRO A 389 -3.56 -15.40 3.61
C PRO A 389 -4.67 -16.31 4.22
N PRO A 390 -5.78 -15.72 4.69
CA PRO A 390 -6.05 -14.28 4.75
C PRO A 390 -5.42 -13.61 5.97
N MET A 391 -4.89 -12.39 5.76
CA MET A 391 -4.44 -11.49 6.83
C MET A 391 -5.13 -10.13 6.65
N GLU A 392 -4.75 -9.14 7.44
CA GLU A 392 -5.32 -7.78 7.39
C GLU A 392 -5.20 -7.13 6.00
N ASP A 393 -4.09 -7.32 5.33
CA ASP A 393 -3.77 -6.82 3.99
C ASP A 393 -4.71 -7.35 2.89
N ALA A 394 -5.29 -8.52 3.06
CA ALA A 394 -6.28 -9.08 2.14
C ALA A 394 -7.51 -8.16 2.00
N TRP A 395 -7.97 -7.57 3.10
CA TRP A 395 -9.11 -6.66 3.11
C TRP A 395 -8.76 -5.28 2.56
N MET A 396 -7.54 -4.82 2.83
CA MET A 396 -7.00 -3.61 2.20
C MET A 396 -6.87 -3.81 0.68
N GLY A 397 -6.40 -4.97 0.23
CA GLY A 397 -6.35 -5.35 -1.18
C GLY A 397 -7.73 -5.32 -1.86
N LYS A 398 -8.79 -5.80 -1.17
CA LYS A 398 -10.16 -5.71 -1.67
C LYS A 398 -10.64 -4.27 -1.86
N ALA A 399 -10.33 -3.36 -0.95
CA ALA A 399 -10.67 -1.95 -1.13
C ALA A 399 -9.88 -1.30 -2.29
N VAL A 400 -8.59 -1.63 -2.44
CA VAL A 400 -7.77 -1.20 -3.57
C VAL A 400 -8.34 -1.68 -4.89
N GLU A 401 -8.78 -2.94 -4.99
CA GLU A 401 -9.44 -3.50 -6.16
C GLU A 401 -10.64 -2.65 -6.61
N ARG A 402 -11.48 -2.21 -5.67
CA ARG A 402 -12.66 -1.37 -5.96
C ARG A 402 -12.28 0.05 -6.38
N ILE A 403 -11.20 0.63 -5.82
CA ILE A 403 -10.66 1.93 -6.22
C ILE A 403 -10.14 1.89 -7.66
N PHE A 404 -9.49 0.78 -8.04
CA PHE A 404 -8.86 0.63 -9.36
C PHE A 404 -9.83 0.32 -10.48
N LEU A 405 -10.92 -0.38 -10.20
CA LEU A 405 -11.88 -0.77 -11.23
C LEU A 405 -12.31 0.40 -12.14
N PRO A 406 -12.79 1.54 -11.63
CA PRO A 406 -13.14 2.67 -12.49
C PRO A 406 -11.96 3.26 -13.26
N LEU A 407 -10.76 3.27 -12.68
CA LEU A 407 -9.56 3.76 -13.35
C LEU A 407 -9.12 2.83 -14.49
N MET A 408 -9.23 1.51 -14.31
CA MET A 408 -8.99 0.53 -15.38
C MET A 408 -10.00 0.70 -16.51
N GLN A 409 -11.26 0.96 -16.19
CA GLN A 409 -12.34 1.18 -17.16
C GLN A 409 -12.13 2.43 -18.04
N LEU A 410 -11.28 3.40 -17.65
CA LEU A 410 -10.92 4.52 -18.52
C LEU A 410 -10.12 4.08 -19.76
N THR A 411 -9.28 3.05 -19.63
CA THR A 411 -8.43 2.55 -20.72
C THR A 411 -8.94 1.25 -21.33
N LEU A 412 -9.66 0.46 -20.54
CA LEU A 412 -10.24 -0.83 -20.91
C LEU A 412 -11.74 -0.84 -20.56
N PRO A 413 -12.58 -0.09 -21.29
CA PRO A 413 -13.99 0.14 -20.93
C PRO A 413 -14.86 -1.12 -20.99
N GLU A 414 -14.37 -2.17 -21.61
CA GLU A 414 -15.01 -3.48 -21.66
C GLU A 414 -14.92 -4.28 -20.35
N ILE A 415 -14.03 -3.90 -19.45
CA ILE A 415 -13.96 -4.51 -18.11
C ILE A 415 -15.25 -4.19 -17.34
N VAL A 416 -15.93 -5.24 -16.87
CA VAL A 416 -17.14 -5.14 -16.05
C VAL A 416 -16.77 -5.19 -14.58
N ASP A 417 -15.96 -6.16 -14.19
CA ASP A 417 -15.52 -6.37 -12.83
C ASP A 417 -14.13 -7.03 -12.77
N VAL A 418 -13.45 -6.87 -11.63
CA VAL A 418 -12.14 -7.49 -11.34
C VAL A 418 -12.14 -8.09 -9.95
N CYS A 419 -11.33 -9.14 -9.77
CA CYS A 419 -11.06 -9.72 -8.46
C CYS A 419 -9.56 -9.96 -8.30
N LEU A 420 -9.04 -9.53 -7.16
CA LEU A 420 -7.69 -9.81 -6.68
C LEU A 420 -7.80 -10.80 -5.51
N PRO A 421 -7.79 -12.12 -5.74
CA PRO A 421 -8.05 -13.10 -4.70
C PRO A 421 -7.00 -13.03 -3.59
N PRO A 422 -7.40 -12.97 -2.31
CA PRO A 422 -6.45 -13.06 -1.19
C PRO A 422 -5.61 -14.34 -1.23
N GLU A 423 -6.21 -15.44 -1.67
CA GLU A 423 -5.55 -16.74 -1.80
C GLU A 423 -4.38 -16.73 -2.81
N ALA A 424 -4.39 -15.78 -3.72
CA ALA A 424 -3.31 -15.52 -4.68
C ALA A 424 -2.54 -14.24 -4.36
N VAL A 425 -2.53 -13.86 -3.07
CA VAL A 425 -1.79 -12.71 -2.53
C VAL A 425 -2.12 -11.40 -3.25
N PHE A 426 -3.40 -11.21 -3.64
CA PHE A 426 -3.99 -10.04 -4.29
C PHE A 426 -3.18 -9.39 -5.45
N HIS A 427 -2.00 -9.86 -5.80
CA HIS A 427 -1.23 -9.36 -6.95
C HIS A 427 -0.73 -10.45 -7.89
N ASN A 428 -0.63 -11.73 -7.47
CA ASN A 428 -0.17 -12.81 -8.33
C ASN A 428 -1.23 -13.28 -9.33
N LEU A 429 -2.50 -13.10 -9.03
CA LEU A 429 -3.63 -13.43 -9.89
C LEU A 429 -4.62 -12.27 -9.95
N MET A 430 -5.04 -11.90 -11.16
CA MET A 430 -6.18 -11.03 -11.41
C MET A 430 -7.21 -11.76 -12.23
N ILE A 431 -8.46 -11.78 -11.78
CA ILE A 431 -9.60 -12.32 -12.51
C ILE A 431 -10.42 -11.15 -13.04
N VAL A 432 -10.79 -11.18 -14.32
CA VAL A 432 -11.41 -10.05 -15.01
C VAL A 432 -12.63 -10.50 -15.78
N ALA A 433 -13.80 -9.93 -15.47
CA ALA A 433 -15.01 -10.11 -16.28
C ALA A 433 -15.07 -9.03 -17.37
N ILE A 434 -15.37 -9.42 -18.60
CA ILE A 434 -15.43 -8.50 -19.74
C ILE A 434 -16.69 -8.66 -20.58
N ARG A 435 -17.13 -7.56 -21.19
CA ARG A 435 -18.06 -7.59 -22.33
C ARG A 435 -17.28 -7.92 -23.60
N LYS A 436 -17.18 -9.19 -23.93
CA LYS A 436 -16.49 -9.66 -25.13
C LYS A 436 -17.24 -9.20 -26.37
N SER A 437 -16.56 -8.55 -27.32
CA SER A 437 -17.18 -7.97 -28.53
C SER A 437 -16.59 -8.48 -29.85
N TYR A 438 -15.40 -9.11 -29.82
CA TYR A 438 -14.71 -9.64 -31.01
C TYR A 438 -13.73 -10.76 -30.62
N ALA A 439 -13.30 -11.51 -31.61
CA ALA A 439 -12.29 -12.57 -31.44
C ALA A 439 -10.94 -11.97 -30.97
N GLY A 440 -10.31 -12.61 -29.98
CA GLY A 440 -9.05 -12.17 -29.41
C GLY A 440 -9.19 -11.02 -28.38
N HIS A 441 -10.42 -10.62 -28.01
CA HIS A 441 -10.65 -9.53 -27.06
C HIS A 441 -10.04 -9.82 -25.68
N ALA A 442 -10.13 -11.07 -25.20
CA ALA A 442 -9.51 -11.48 -23.94
C ALA A 442 -7.98 -11.25 -23.95
N ARG A 443 -7.31 -11.52 -25.08
CA ARG A 443 -5.85 -11.29 -25.20
C ARG A 443 -5.49 -9.81 -25.18
N LYS A 444 -6.32 -8.91 -25.74
CA LYS A 444 -6.17 -7.47 -25.59
C LYS A 444 -6.21 -7.07 -24.11
N ILE A 445 -7.15 -7.62 -23.33
CA ILE A 445 -7.28 -7.32 -21.90
C ILE A 445 -6.05 -7.78 -21.13
N MET A 446 -5.59 -9.01 -21.32
CA MET A 446 -4.36 -9.53 -20.68
C MET A 446 -3.17 -8.62 -20.94
N ASN A 447 -2.92 -8.27 -22.19
CA ASN A 447 -1.81 -7.39 -22.58
C ASN A 447 -1.98 -5.97 -22.03
N GLY A 448 -3.21 -5.44 -21.98
CA GLY A 448 -3.53 -4.14 -21.42
C GLY A 448 -3.23 -4.08 -19.91
N ILE A 449 -3.62 -5.11 -19.15
CA ILE A 449 -3.33 -5.23 -17.73
C ILE A 449 -1.81 -5.26 -17.49
N TRP A 450 -1.07 -6.07 -18.23
CA TRP A 450 0.38 -6.17 -18.10
C TRP A 450 1.15 -4.91 -18.54
N ALA A 451 0.50 -3.97 -19.21
CA ALA A 451 1.04 -2.66 -19.57
C ALA A 451 0.61 -1.55 -18.59
N MET A 452 -0.25 -1.83 -17.60
CA MET A 452 -0.90 -0.80 -16.79
C MET A 452 -0.29 -0.66 -15.39
N GLY A 453 0.49 0.40 -15.15
CA GLY A 453 0.94 0.78 -13.80
C GLY A 453 1.46 -0.38 -12.97
N GLN A 454 1.00 -0.51 -11.72
CA GLN A 454 1.38 -1.63 -10.83
C GLN A 454 0.73 -2.97 -11.22
N ALA A 455 -0.35 -2.99 -12.01
CA ALA A 455 -0.92 -4.23 -12.53
C ALA A 455 0.06 -4.98 -13.47
N MET A 456 1.11 -4.30 -13.94
CA MET A 456 2.19 -4.95 -14.72
C MET A 456 2.88 -6.07 -13.95
N PHE A 457 2.81 -6.10 -12.61
CA PHE A 457 3.42 -7.17 -11.80
C PHE A 457 2.54 -8.41 -11.69
N THR A 458 1.25 -8.34 -12.04
CA THR A 458 0.34 -9.49 -12.00
C THR A 458 0.90 -10.63 -12.84
N LYS A 459 1.11 -11.79 -12.21
CA LYS A 459 1.71 -12.96 -12.83
C LYS A 459 0.71 -13.72 -13.69
N CYS A 460 -0.50 -13.94 -13.15
CA CYS A 460 -1.57 -14.66 -13.83
C CYS A 460 -2.79 -13.76 -14.05
N VAL A 461 -3.40 -13.84 -15.22
CA VAL A 461 -4.65 -13.16 -15.55
C VAL A 461 -5.65 -14.16 -16.08
N ILE A 462 -6.84 -14.23 -15.47
CA ILE A 462 -7.97 -15.02 -15.98
C ILE A 462 -9.02 -14.05 -16.51
N VAL A 463 -9.44 -14.22 -17.74
CA VAL A 463 -10.50 -13.43 -18.36
C VAL A 463 -11.74 -14.31 -18.56
N VAL A 464 -12.88 -13.83 -18.05
CA VAL A 464 -14.19 -14.48 -18.14
C VAL A 464 -15.22 -13.55 -18.78
N ASP A 465 -16.38 -14.09 -19.17
CA ASP A 465 -17.50 -13.29 -19.68
C ASP A 465 -18.16 -12.48 -18.55
N GLU A 466 -18.88 -11.41 -18.92
CA GLU A 466 -19.56 -10.49 -18.01
C GLU A 466 -20.59 -11.12 -17.07
N ASP A 467 -21.12 -12.30 -17.42
CA ASP A 467 -22.09 -13.04 -16.63
C ASP A 467 -21.46 -13.96 -15.56
N CYS A 468 -20.14 -13.95 -15.42
CA CYS A 468 -19.41 -14.65 -14.36
C CYS A 468 -19.19 -13.74 -13.17
N ASN A 469 -19.58 -14.19 -11.98
CA ASN A 469 -19.23 -13.49 -10.74
C ASN A 469 -17.76 -13.75 -10.38
N VAL A 470 -16.88 -12.79 -10.69
CA VAL A 470 -15.43 -12.91 -10.42
C VAL A 470 -15.08 -12.93 -8.92
N GLN A 471 -16.02 -12.56 -8.05
CA GLN A 471 -15.84 -12.62 -6.60
C GLN A 471 -16.12 -14.03 -6.05
N ASP A 472 -16.74 -14.91 -6.83
CA ASP A 472 -16.95 -16.32 -6.52
C ASP A 472 -15.91 -17.19 -7.21
N LEU A 473 -14.87 -17.58 -6.48
CA LEU A 473 -13.78 -18.41 -7.01
C LEU A 473 -14.25 -19.80 -7.44
N ALA A 474 -15.34 -20.31 -6.88
CA ALA A 474 -15.90 -21.60 -7.32
C ALA A 474 -16.55 -21.46 -8.70
N GLU A 475 -17.28 -20.37 -8.95
CA GLU A 475 -17.83 -20.09 -10.28
C GLU A 475 -16.70 -19.83 -11.30
N VAL A 476 -15.70 -19.05 -10.95
CA VAL A 476 -14.53 -18.82 -11.83
C VAL A 476 -13.84 -20.14 -12.17
N THR A 477 -13.63 -21.01 -11.18
CA THR A 477 -13.02 -22.34 -11.40
C THR A 477 -13.87 -23.18 -12.33
N LEU A 478 -15.21 -23.16 -12.18
CA LEU A 478 -16.13 -23.84 -13.07
C LEU A 478 -15.97 -23.33 -14.52
N ARG A 479 -15.90 -22.00 -14.72
CA ARG A 479 -15.70 -21.39 -16.06
C ARG A 479 -14.36 -21.81 -16.66
N VAL A 480 -13.27 -21.69 -15.91
CA VAL A 480 -11.94 -22.09 -16.39
C VAL A 480 -11.92 -23.55 -16.79
N ALA A 481 -12.40 -24.45 -15.92
CA ALA A 481 -12.35 -25.89 -16.18
C ALA A 481 -13.20 -26.34 -17.40
N ASN A 482 -14.27 -25.60 -17.72
CA ASN A 482 -15.19 -25.99 -18.80
C ASN A 482 -15.00 -25.22 -20.11
N ASN A 483 -14.44 -24.00 -20.08
CA ASN A 483 -14.44 -23.12 -21.25
C ASN A 483 -13.12 -23.11 -22.02
N ILE A 484 -12.02 -23.62 -21.43
CA ILE A 484 -10.71 -23.56 -22.07
C ILE A 484 -10.33 -24.84 -22.81
N ASP A 485 -9.64 -24.64 -23.91
CA ASP A 485 -8.70 -25.59 -24.50
C ASP A 485 -7.31 -25.05 -24.23
N PRO A 486 -6.50 -25.67 -23.35
CA PRO A 486 -5.26 -25.07 -22.86
C PRO A 486 -4.29 -24.64 -23.96
N GLU A 487 -4.17 -25.36 -25.03
CA GLU A 487 -3.27 -25.02 -26.14
C GLU A 487 -3.73 -23.75 -26.88
N ARG A 488 -5.04 -23.60 -27.10
CA ARG A 488 -5.62 -22.44 -27.76
C ARG A 488 -5.74 -21.22 -26.86
N ASP A 489 -6.12 -21.43 -25.58
CA ASP A 489 -6.66 -20.37 -24.72
C ASP A 489 -5.66 -19.83 -23.68
N ILE A 490 -4.49 -20.47 -23.55
CA ILE A 490 -3.43 -19.97 -22.68
C ILE A 490 -2.43 -19.13 -23.48
N GLN A 491 -2.03 -18.00 -22.89
CA GLN A 491 -0.98 -17.12 -23.42
C GLN A 491 0.15 -17.04 -22.41
N PHE A 492 1.37 -17.26 -22.87
CA PHE A 492 2.58 -16.99 -22.08
C PHE A 492 3.29 -15.76 -22.63
N THR A 493 3.86 -14.95 -21.73
CA THR A 493 4.75 -13.84 -22.07
C THR A 493 5.81 -13.68 -21.01
N LEU A 494 6.86 -12.91 -21.30
CA LEU A 494 7.91 -12.53 -20.35
C LEU A 494 7.74 -11.06 -19.98
N GLY A 495 8.01 -10.73 -18.73
CA GLY A 495 7.92 -9.33 -18.29
C GLY A 495 8.25 -9.14 -16.82
N PRO A 496 8.03 -7.93 -16.31
CA PRO A 496 8.19 -7.63 -14.90
C PRO A 496 7.25 -8.48 -14.05
N VAL A 497 7.78 -9.04 -12.96
CA VAL A 497 7.01 -9.69 -11.89
C VAL A 497 7.33 -9.03 -10.57
N ASP A 498 6.51 -9.28 -9.55
CA ASP A 498 6.74 -8.71 -8.23
C ASP A 498 8.06 -9.22 -7.63
N SER A 499 8.73 -8.38 -6.85
CA SER A 499 9.99 -8.73 -6.17
C SER A 499 9.83 -9.87 -5.16
N LEU A 500 8.59 -10.12 -4.70
CA LEU A 500 8.25 -11.21 -3.79
C LEU A 500 7.94 -12.53 -4.52
N ASP A 501 7.97 -12.54 -5.85
CA ASP A 501 7.80 -13.79 -6.62
C ASP A 501 9.07 -14.64 -6.57
N HIS A 502 9.17 -15.47 -5.54
CA HIS A 502 10.30 -16.38 -5.34
C HIS A 502 10.39 -17.52 -6.37
N ALA A 503 9.31 -17.76 -7.15
CA ALA A 503 9.26 -18.81 -8.16
C ALA A 503 9.70 -18.34 -9.56
N SER A 504 9.89 -17.04 -9.77
CA SER A 504 10.36 -16.52 -11.05
C SER A 504 11.83 -16.90 -11.31
N ARG A 505 12.17 -17.04 -12.59
CA ARG A 505 13.52 -17.48 -13.01
C ARG A 505 14.61 -16.46 -12.71
N LEU A 506 14.25 -15.18 -12.61
CA LEU A 506 15.15 -14.08 -12.24
C LEU A 506 14.41 -13.13 -11.31
N PRO A 507 15.10 -12.43 -10.40
CA PRO A 507 14.48 -11.39 -9.58
C PRO A 507 13.81 -10.32 -10.46
N ASN A 508 12.56 -9.99 -10.17
CA ASN A 508 11.76 -8.98 -10.86
C ASN A 508 11.49 -9.24 -12.36
N PHE A 509 11.86 -10.40 -12.90
CA PHE A 509 11.63 -10.75 -14.29
C PHE A 509 11.28 -12.24 -14.43
N GLY A 510 10.13 -12.53 -15.01
CA GLY A 510 9.66 -13.90 -15.13
C GLY A 510 8.62 -14.10 -16.21
N SER A 511 8.06 -15.30 -16.22
CA SER A 511 6.98 -15.69 -17.09
C SER A 511 5.62 -15.27 -16.52
N LYS A 512 4.72 -14.86 -17.41
CA LYS A 512 3.33 -14.54 -17.11
C LYS A 512 2.40 -15.46 -17.89
N MET A 513 1.24 -15.75 -17.32
CA MET A 513 0.23 -16.60 -17.92
C MET A 513 -1.13 -15.89 -17.97
N GLY A 514 -1.74 -15.84 -19.14
CA GLY A 514 -3.12 -15.40 -19.33
C GLY A 514 -4.00 -16.56 -19.76
N ILE A 515 -5.19 -16.66 -19.18
CA ILE A 515 -6.18 -17.70 -19.46
C ILE A 515 -7.44 -17.03 -20.02
N ASP A 516 -7.80 -17.32 -21.26
CA ASP A 516 -9.06 -16.91 -21.88
C ASP A 516 -10.15 -17.95 -21.60
N ALA A 517 -10.89 -17.75 -20.51
CA ALA A 517 -12.02 -18.59 -20.12
C ALA A 517 -13.38 -18.04 -20.60
N THR A 518 -13.37 -17.12 -21.57
CA THR A 518 -14.61 -16.63 -22.21
C THR A 518 -15.20 -17.67 -23.16
N ARG A 519 -16.47 -17.51 -23.53
CA ARG A 519 -17.11 -18.31 -24.60
C ARG A 519 -16.36 -18.12 -25.90
N LYS A 520 -16.23 -19.20 -26.66
CA LYS A 520 -15.53 -19.17 -27.95
C LYS A 520 -16.49 -18.99 -29.11
N TRP A 521 -16.01 -18.28 -30.12
CA TRP A 521 -16.72 -17.98 -31.34
C TRP A 521 -16.10 -18.71 -32.54
N PRO A 522 -16.83 -18.87 -33.67
CA PRO A 522 -16.27 -19.48 -34.89
C PRO A 522 -14.99 -18.80 -35.38
N ALA A 523 -14.90 -17.48 -35.24
CA ALA A 523 -13.70 -16.72 -35.60
C ALA A 523 -12.47 -17.01 -34.72
N GLU A 524 -12.64 -17.73 -33.61
CA GLU A 524 -11.58 -18.19 -32.69
C GLU A 524 -11.26 -19.69 -32.89
N GLY A 525 -11.73 -20.27 -34.01
CA GLY A 525 -11.54 -21.69 -34.33
C GLY A 525 -12.51 -22.64 -33.64
N PHE A 526 -13.58 -22.14 -33.03
CA PHE A 526 -14.59 -22.95 -32.38
C PHE A 526 -15.82 -23.08 -33.28
N THR A 527 -15.97 -24.21 -33.96
CA THR A 527 -16.98 -24.41 -34.99
C THR A 527 -18.29 -25.07 -34.51
N ARG A 528 -18.29 -25.60 -33.28
CA ARG A 528 -19.49 -26.18 -32.65
C ARG A 528 -20.36 -25.10 -32.03
N PRO A 529 -21.69 -25.30 -31.88
CA PRO A 529 -22.52 -24.43 -31.06
C PRO A 529 -22.01 -24.41 -29.61
N TRP A 530 -21.89 -23.21 -29.02
CA TRP A 530 -21.57 -23.09 -27.60
C TRP A 530 -22.80 -23.48 -26.77
N PRO A 531 -22.67 -24.42 -25.80
CA PRO A 531 -23.81 -24.84 -25.01
C PRO A 531 -24.30 -23.72 -24.10
N PRO A 532 -25.62 -23.54 -23.93
CA PRO A 532 -26.15 -22.60 -22.96
C PRO A 532 -25.87 -23.08 -21.52
N MET A 533 -25.68 -22.16 -20.61
CA MET A 533 -25.64 -22.46 -19.17
C MET A 533 -27.02 -22.91 -18.69
N LEU A 534 -27.02 -23.82 -17.72
CA LEU A 534 -28.26 -24.25 -17.06
C LEU A 534 -28.85 -23.11 -16.24
N GLN A 535 -30.08 -22.75 -16.55
CA GLN A 535 -30.85 -21.75 -15.81
C GLN A 535 -32.29 -22.21 -15.69
N GLN A 536 -32.89 -21.98 -14.52
CA GLN A 536 -34.30 -22.22 -14.34
C GLN A 536 -35.16 -21.16 -15.05
N ALA A 537 -36.37 -21.53 -15.43
CA ALA A 537 -37.30 -20.58 -15.99
C ALA A 537 -37.57 -19.46 -14.97
N PRO A 538 -37.53 -18.15 -15.37
CA PRO A 538 -37.72 -17.03 -14.43
C PRO A 538 -39.00 -17.12 -13.61
N THR A 539 -40.08 -17.64 -14.19
CA THR A 539 -41.37 -17.85 -13.51
C THR A 539 -41.28 -18.90 -12.39
N VAL A 540 -40.44 -19.95 -12.58
CA VAL A 540 -40.20 -20.96 -11.56
C VAL A 540 -39.34 -20.40 -10.44
N THR A 541 -38.27 -19.66 -10.79
CA THR A 541 -37.41 -18.99 -9.82
C THR A 541 -38.24 -18.05 -8.92
N ALA A 542 -39.01 -17.11 -9.51
CA ALA A 542 -39.86 -16.20 -8.76
C ALA A 542 -40.89 -16.92 -7.85
N LYS A 543 -41.45 -18.03 -8.30
CA LYS A 543 -42.35 -18.84 -7.49
C LYS A 543 -41.64 -19.47 -6.28
N ILE A 544 -40.43 -19.96 -6.48
CA ILE A 544 -39.66 -20.59 -5.42
C ILE A 544 -39.14 -19.52 -4.44
N ASP A 545 -38.68 -18.37 -4.91
CA ASP A 545 -38.29 -17.24 -4.04
C ASP A 545 -39.42 -16.84 -3.07
N ALA A 546 -40.66 -16.78 -3.58
CA ALA A 546 -41.84 -16.51 -2.77
C ALA A 546 -42.17 -17.60 -1.74
N LEU A 547 -41.76 -18.84 -2.01
CA LEU A 547 -41.95 -19.99 -1.11
C LEU A 547 -40.78 -20.20 -0.15
N TRP A 548 -39.56 -19.73 -0.48
CA TRP A 548 -38.31 -20.07 0.21
C TRP A 548 -38.38 -19.88 1.72
N LYS A 549 -38.88 -18.71 2.16
CA LYS A 549 -39.06 -18.41 3.60
C LYS A 549 -40.03 -19.37 4.31
N LYS A 550 -40.97 -19.98 3.55
CA LYS A 550 -41.94 -20.92 4.12
C LYS A 550 -41.42 -22.34 4.20
N LEU A 551 -40.37 -22.65 3.39
CA LEU A 551 -39.77 -23.99 3.36
C LEU A 551 -38.81 -24.24 4.52
N ALA A 552 -38.45 -23.20 5.29
CA ALA A 552 -37.53 -23.27 6.42
C ALA A 552 -36.25 -24.09 6.15
N ILE A 553 -35.73 -23.93 4.92
CA ILE A 553 -34.46 -24.54 4.48
C ILE A 553 -33.39 -23.44 4.70
N GLU A 554 -32.79 -23.42 5.89
CA GLU A 554 -31.64 -22.57 6.24
C GLU A 554 -30.49 -23.43 6.76
#